data_f533e1bd031947ae1970f945c5b0f18a
#
_entry.id   f533e1bd031947ae1970f945c5b0f18a
#
_cell.length_a   1.000
_cell.length_b   1.000
_cell.length_c   1.000
_cell.angle_alpha   90.00
_cell.angle_beta   90.00
_cell.angle_gamma   90.00
#
_symmetry.space_group_name_H-M   'P 1'
#
loop_
_entity.id
_entity.type
_entity.pdbx_description
1 polymer ?
#
loop_
_entity_poly.entity_id
_entity_poly.type
_entity_poly.pdbx_seq_one_letter_code
_entity_poly.pdbx_strand_id
1 'polypeptide(L)'
;MMRSARMFVALAAVAALPAAAEPSDPPKHPSVETLQRLIVDKAPQTRVETPDHEHITARRIDIVDDTGVIRMTLSGRTPAPIIDGLQYKRAFNVAGMVLYDDKGSERGGFGTADVDGGMAVLALDHPAMDAIGWRVSPDGAVSFSINQAPKLIREPALGNKLIPGVQAPTRIGLVVGADGTPAIALNDKADRPRLRLTVTAEGYGAIEFLDAQGKVIHTLAPEADLRR
;
A
#
# COMPACT_ATOMS: atom_id res chain seq x y z
N MET A 1 18.83 19.24 12.24
CA MET A 1 17.86 19.73 11.25
C MET A 1 17.50 18.54 10.34
N MET A 2 16.43 17.82 10.68
CA MET A 2 15.94 16.68 9.89
C MET A 2 15.03 17.23 8.79
N ARG A 3 15.44 17.10 7.53
CA ARG A 3 14.56 17.37 6.39
C ARG A 3 13.59 16.21 6.27
N SER A 4 12.32 16.52 6.50
CA SER A 4 11.18 15.63 6.23
C SER A 4 11.20 15.27 4.74
N ALA A 5 11.45 14.00 4.41
CA ALA A 5 11.27 13.51 3.06
C ALA A 5 9.77 13.37 2.79
N ARG A 6 9.19 14.40 2.17
CA ARG A 6 7.86 14.31 1.60
C ARG A 6 7.96 13.45 0.35
N MET A 7 7.37 12.27 0.40
CA MET A 7 7.14 11.43 -0.78
C MET A 7 5.98 12.05 -1.56
N PHE A 8 6.29 13.03 -2.42
CA PHE A 8 5.34 13.53 -3.40
C PHE A 8 5.31 12.55 -4.57
N VAL A 9 4.22 11.80 -4.71
CA VAL A 9 3.80 11.35 -6.02
C VAL A 9 3.36 12.61 -6.74
N ALA A 10 4.22 13.18 -7.58
CA ALA A 10 3.86 14.31 -8.41
C ALA A 10 2.83 13.84 -9.44
N LEU A 11 1.55 14.03 -9.11
CA LEU A 11 0.48 13.95 -10.09
C LEU A 11 0.60 15.19 -10.95
N ALA A 12 1.20 15.07 -12.14
CA ALA A 12 1.24 16.15 -13.10
C ALA A 12 -0.21 16.46 -13.52
N ALA A 13 -0.64 17.69 -13.31
CA ALA A 13 -1.92 18.18 -13.78
C ALA A 13 -2.00 18.01 -15.30
N VAL A 14 -2.95 17.21 -15.76
CA VAL A 14 -3.30 17.10 -17.16
C VAL A 14 -4.20 18.29 -17.50
N ALA A 15 -3.74 19.13 -18.44
CA ALA A 15 -4.52 20.26 -18.92
C ALA A 15 -5.83 19.78 -19.56
N ALA A 16 -6.93 20.38 -19.19
CA ALA A 16 -8.27 20.08 -19.65
C ALA A 16 -8.44 20.31 -21.14
N LEU A 17 -8.94 19.33 -21.85
CA LEU A 17 -9.53 19.44 -23.17
C LEU A 17 -11.07 19.39 -23.05
N PRO A 18 -11.83 20.11 -23.92
CA PRO A 18 -13.25 20.33 -23.70
C PRO A 18 -14.11 19.09 -23.92
N ALA A 19 -15.18 19.04 -23.16
CA ALA A 19 -16.16 17.99 -23.09
C ALA A 19 -17.02 17.82 -24.34
N ALA A 20 -17.39 16.61 -24.66
CA ALA A 20 -18.75 16.14 -24.90
C ALA A 20 -18.75 14.67 -25.34
N ALA A 21 -18.95 13.78 -24.41
CA ALA A 21 -19.63 12.52 -24.70
C ALA A 21 -20.85 12.49 -23.79
N GLU A 22 -22.03 12.14 -24.34
CA GLU A 22 -23.22 11.94 -23.54
C GLU A 22 -22.96 10.90 -22.45
N PRO A 23 -23.46 11.11 -21.24
CA PRO A 23 -23.23 10.17 -20.15
C PRO A 23 -23.82 8.82 -20.55
N SER A 24 -22.98 7.81 -20.68
CA SER A 24 -23.43 6.42 -20.70
C SER A 24 -24.23 6.19 -19.41
N ASP A 25 -25.42 5.59 -19.53
CA ASP A 25 -26.24 5.23 -18.38
C ASP A 25 -25.38 4.59 -17.29
N PRO A 26 -25.48 5.03 -16.03
CA PRO A 26 -24.73 4.41 -14.95
C PRO A 26 -25.05 2.91 -14.92
N PRO A 27 -24.06 2.05 -14.60
CA PRO A 27 -24.27 0.63 -14.55
C PRO A 27 -25.46 0.34 -13.63
N LYS A 28 -26.48 -0.32 -14.16
CA LYS A 28 -27.69 -0.64 -13.41
C LYS A 28 -27.31 -1.55 -12.24
N HIS A 29 -27.41 -1.03 -11.04
CA HIS A 29 -27.23 -1.85 -9.85
C HIS A 29 -28.19 -3.05 -9.91
N PRO A 30 -27.73 -4.26 -9.57
CA PRO A 30 -28.59 -5.42 -9.52
C PRO A 30 -29.76 -5.14 -8.55
N SER A 31 -30.97 -5.54 -8.93
CA SER A 31 -32.15 -5.36 -8.07
C SER A 31 -31.96 -6.14 -6.75
N VAL A 32 -32.63 -5.69 -5.68
CA VAL A 32 -32.62 -6.40 -4.38
C VAL A 32 -33.05 -7.86 -4.57
N GLU A 33 -33.95 -8.14 -5.49
CA GLU A 33 -34.39 -9.49 -5.84
C GLU A 33 -33.31 -10.31 -6.50
N THR A 34 -32.42 -9.70 -7.32
CA THR A 34 -31.24 -10.36 -7.90
C THR A 34 -30.22 -10.67 -6.83
N LEU A 35 -30.00 -9.76 -5.88
CA LEU A 35 -29.08 -9.98 -4.76
C LEU A 35 -29.61 -11.08 -3.82
N GLN A 36 -30.93 -11.14 -3.56
CA GLN A 36 -31.54 -12.19 -2.75
C GLN A 36 -31.38 -13.59 -3.38
N ARG A 37 -31.39 -13.70 -4.72
CA ARG A 37 -31.16 -14.96 -5.43
C ARG A 37 -29.71 -15.45 -5.35
N LEU A 38 -28.77 -14.60 -5.00
CA LEU A 38 -27.36 -14.98 -4.79
C LEU A 38 -27.12 -15.56 -3.39
N ILE A 39 -28.08 -15.42 -2.47
CA ILE A 39 -27.99 -16.00 -1.12
C ILE A 39 -28.55 -17.42 -1.22
N VAL A 40 -27.66 -18.38 -1.48
CA VAL A 40 -28.05 -19.78 -1.71
C VAL A 40 -28.43 -20.50 -0.42
N ASP A 41 -27.78 -20.16 0.71
CA ASP A 41 -28.11 -20.70 2.04
C ASP A 41 -27.50 -19.83 3.17
N LYS A 42 -28.10 -19.89 4.37
CA LYS A 42 -27.43 -19.42 5.56
C LYS A 42 -26.20 -20.30 5.81
N ALA A 43 -25.02 -19.68 5.86
CA ALA A 43 -23.83 -20.41 6.26
C ALA A 43 -24.11 -21.16 7.57
N PRO A 44 -23.76 -22.46 7.66
CA PRO A 44 -23.91 -23.18 8.90
C PRO A 44 -23.13 -22.44 9.98
N GLN A 45 -23.81 -22.03 11.04
CA GLN A 45 -23.15 -21.45 12.19
C GLN A 45 -22.35 -22.57 12.86
N THR A 46 -21.04 -22.61 12.58
CA THR A 46 -20.14 -23.42 13.38
C THR A 46 -20.11 -22.80 14.77
N ARG A 47 -20.90 -23.36 15.67
CA ARG A 47 -20.89 -22.97 17.07
C ARG A 47 -19.65 -23.56 17.68
N VAL A 48 -18.60 -22.75 17.79
CA VAL A 48 -17.46 -23.08 18.65
C VAL A 48 -17.97 -22.92 20.08
N GLU A 49 -17.88 -23.96 20.91
CA GLU A 49 -18.06 -23.81 22.36
C GLU A 49 -16.99 -22.85 22.82
N THR A 50 -17.38 -21.59 23.03
CA THR A 50 -16.49 -20.57 23.60
C THR A 50 -16.35 -20.85 25.09
N PRO A 51 -15.13 -21.02 25.62
CA PRO A 51 -14.91 -20.86 27.06
C PRO A 51 -15.39 -19.46 27.44
N ASP A 52 -15.78 -19.24 28.69
CA ASP A 52 -16.49 -18.08 29.29
C ASP A 52 -16.01 -16.66 28.91
N HIS A 53 -15.26 -16.48 27.83
CA HIS A 53 -14.74 -15.18 27.38
C HIS A 53 -15.27 -14.84 25.99
N GLU A 54 -16.44 -14.23 25.94
CA GLU A 54 -16.99 -13.66 24.69
C GLU A 54 -16.19 -12.47 24.16
N HIS A 55 -15.36 -11.85 25.04
CA HIS A 55 -14.65 -10.63 24.72
C HIS A 55 -13.31 -10.56 25.47
N ILE A 56 -12.23 -10.28 24.74
CA ILE A 56 -10.90 -10.01 25.30
C ILE A 56 -10.55 -8.55 25.03
N THR A 57 -10.34 -7.77 26.08
CA THR A 57 -9.78 -6.41 25.99
C THR A 57 -8.32 -6.45 26.39
N ALA A 58 -7.43 -6.18 25.44
CA ALA A 58 -6.00 -6.16 25.70
C ALA A 58 -5.34 -4.99 24.97
N ARG A 59 -4.28 -4.43 25.54
CA ARG A 59 -3.44 -3.43 24.85
C ARG A 59 -2.49 -4.09 23.86
N ARG A 60 -2.12 -5.36 24.11
CA ARG A 60 -1.22 -6.15 23.31
C ARG A 60 -1.48 -7.64 23.51
N ILE A 61 -1.38 -8.41 22.42
CA ILE A 61 -1.39 -9.88 22.42
C ILE A 61 -0.21 -10.31 21.56
N ASP A 62 0.66 -11.17 22.12
CA ASP A 62 1.78 -11.78 21.39
C ASP A 62 1.51 -13.26 21.18
N ILE A 63 1.69 -13.71 19.95
CA ILE A 63 1.70 -15.12 19.58
C ILE A 63 3.16 -15.55 19.49
N VAL A 64 3.54 -16.55 20.23
CA VAL A 64 4.89 -17.11 20.28
C VAL A 64 4.92 -18.51 19.65
N ASP A 65 6.08 -18.88 19.11
CA ASP A 65 6.34 -20.26 18.67
C ASP A 65 6.79 -21.15 19.86
N ASP A 66 7.06 -22.41 19.56
CA ASP A 66 7.46 -23.43 20.56
C ASP A 66 8.78 -23.07 21.28
N THR A 67 9.59 -22.20 20.73
CA THR A 67 10.85 -21.72 21.31
C THR A 67 10.67 -20.43 22.13
N GLY A 68 9.46 -19.85 22.13
CA GLY A 68 9.14 -18.60 22.82
C GLY A 68 9.46 -17.35 22.01
N VAL A 69 9.82 -17.48 20.74
CA VAL A 69 10.01 -16.34 19.83
C VAL A 69 8.65 -15.76 19.44
N ILE A 70 8.49 -14.44 19.57
CA ILE A 70 7.28 -13.73 19.11
C ILE A 70 7.23 -13.82 17.59
N ARG A 71 6.13 -14.37 17.07
CA ARG A 71 5.88 -14.53 15.63
C ARG A 71 4.82 -13.55 15.12
N MET A 72 3.99 -13.03 16.01
CA MET A 72 2.95 -12.05 15.71
C MET A 72 2.65 -11.21 16.94
N THR A 73 2.39 -9.93 16.74
CA THR A 73 1.88 -9.01 17.77
C THR A 73 0.62 -8.34 17.25
N LEU A 74 -0.46 -8.38 18.03
CA LEU A 74 -1.62 -7.49 17.89
C LEU A 74 -1.50 -6.40 18.96
N SER A 75 -1.58 -5.13 18.57
CA SER A 75 -1.39 -4.04 19.55
C SER A 75 -2.07 -2.75 19.11
N GLY A 76 -2.65 -2.02 20.07
CA GLY A 76 -3.11 -0.64 19.86
C GLY A 76 -1.97 0.35 19.60
N ARG A 77 -0.75 -0.05 19.92
CA ARG A 77 0.49 0.65 19.54
C ARG A 77 1.57 -0.38 19.30
N THR A 78 1.88 -0.58 18.02
CA THR A 78 2.86 -1.58 17.63
C THR A 78 4.25 -1.28 18.19
N PRO A 79 5.00 -2.31 18.61
CA PRO A 79 6.34 -2.11 19.14
C PRO A 79 7.29 -1.51 18.11
N ALA A 80 8.41 -1.03 18.57
CA ALA A 80 9.49 -0.55 17.72
C ALA A 80 9.99 -1.69 16.82
N PRO A 81 10.27 -1.43 15.52
CA PRO A 81 10.69 -2.47 14.59
C PRO A 81 12.03 -3.08 14.98
N ILE A 82 12.15 -4.39 14.82
CA ILE A 82 13.37 -5.15 15.04
C ILE A 82 13.88 -5.63 13.69
N ILE A 83 15.13 -5.34 13.38
CA ILE A 83 15.82 -5.76 12.15
C ILE A 83 17.16 -6.37 12.55
N ASP A 84 17.39 -7.62 12.21
CA ASP A 84 18.61 -8.37 12.53
C ASP A 84 19.03 -8.27 14.02
N GLY A 85 18.02 -8.29 14.92
CA GLY A 85 18.20 -8.20 16.37
C GLY A 85 18.49 -6.80 16.92
N LEU A 86 18.45 -5.76 16.10
CA LEU A 86 18.52 -4.36 16.53
C LEU A 86 17.12 -3.73 16.51
N GLN A 87 16.83 -2.96 17.55
CA GLN A 87 15.57 -2.23 17.67
C GLN A 87 15.72 -0.81 17.15
N TYR A 88 14.80 -0.38 16.29
CA TYR A 88 14.81 0.93 15.65
C TYR A 88 13.60 1.75 16.10
N LYS A 89 13.72 3.08 16.03
CA LYS A 89 12.60 3.97 16.30
C LYS A 89 11.58 3.89 15.18
N ARG A 90 10.31 3.60 15.51
CA ARG A 90 9.20 3.69 14.55
C ARG A 90 8.93 5.15 14.20
N ALA A 91 8.73 5.44 12.92
CA ALA A 91 8.56 6.81 12.42
C ALA A 91 7.23 7.43 12.90
N PHE A 92 6.18 6.61 12.98
CA PHE A 92 4.83 6.99 13.42
C PHE A 92 4.18 5.82 14.15
N ASN A 93 3.13 6.12 14.89
CA ASN A 93 2.38 5.09 15.60
C ASN A 93 1.49 4.29 14.65
N VAL A 94 1.41 2.98 14.87
CA VAL A 94 0.50 2.09 14.14
C VAL A 94 -0.28 1.25 15.16
N ALA A 95 -1.58 1.19 15.01
CA ALA A 95 -2.43 0.24 15.69
C ALA A 95 -2.74 -0.91 14.73
N GLY A 96 -2.41 -2.15 15.10
CA GLY A 96 -2.61 -3.28 14.19
C GLY A 96 -1.79 -4.51 14.53
N MET A 97 -1.49 -5.29 13.52
CA MET A 97 -0.73 -6.53 13.59
C MET A 97 0.66 -6.36 12.98
N VAL A 98 1.67 -6.93 13.64
CA VAL A 98 3.04 -7.06 13.12
C VAL A 98 3.40 -8.52 13.05
N LEU A 99 4.08 -8.92 11.97
CA LEU A 99 4.59 -10.26 11.70
C LEU A 99 6.11 -10.27 11.86
N TYR A 100 6.64 -11.36 12.42
CA TYR A 100 8.06 -11.54 12.64
C TYR A 100 8.55 -12.88 12.05
N ASP A 101 9.80 -12.91 11.61
CA ASP A 101 10.47 -14.15 11.24
C ASP A 101 10.89 -14.99 12.47
N ASP A 102 11.54 -16.11 12.22
CA ASP A 102 12.03 -17.03 13.25
C ASP A 102 13.16 -16.46 14.14
N LYS A 103 13.69 -15.30 13.78
CA LYS A 103 14.71 -14.54 14.53
C LYS A 103 14.13 -13.32 15.23
N GLY A 104 12.82 -13.12 15.15
CA GLY A 104 12.12 -11.98 15.74
C GLY A 104 12.30 -10.67 14.96
N SER A 105 12.79 -10.72 13.71
CA SER A 105 12.85 -9.53 12.85
C SER A 105 11.50 -9.26 12.22
N GLU A 106 11.11 -7.99 12.12
CA GLU A 106 9.86 -7.55 11.50
C GLU A 106 9.84 -7.92 10.01
N ARG A 107 8.73 -8.49 9.55
CA ARG A 107 8.50 -8.95 8.18
C ARG A 107 7.25 -8.39 7.56
N GLY A 108 6.64 -7.41 8.20
CA GLY A 108 5.46 -6.71 7.73
C GLY A 108 4.34 -6.68 8.74
N GLY A 109 3.19 -6.22 8.30
CA GLY A 109 2.00 -6.10 9.13
C GLY A 109 0.87 -5.36 8.44
N PHE A 110 -0.21 -5.16 9.16
CA PHE A 110 -1.31 -4.29 8.73
C PHE A 110 -1.92 -3.56 9.91
N GLY A 111 -2.51 -2.42 9.65
CA GLY A 111 -3.14 -1.61 10.69
C GLY A 111 -3.51 -0.21 10.23
N THR A 112 -3.76 0.65 11.21
CA THR A 112 -3.99 2.08 10.98
C THR A 112 -2.81 2.88 11.51
N ALA A 113 -2.28 3.78 10.70
CA ALA A 113 -1.17 4.66 11.05
C ALA A 113 -1.67 6.04 11.47
N ASP A 114 -1.12 6.59 12.57
CA ASP A 114 -1.43 7.93 13.06
C ASP A 114 -0.64 8.98 12.27
N VAL A 115 -0.92 9.05 10.98
CA VAL A 115 -0.27 9.98 10.03
C VAL A 115 -1.30 10.51 9.06
N ASP A 116 -1.20 11.79 8.73
CA ASP A 116 -2.06 12.48 7.74
C ASP A 116 -3.57 12.31 7.98
N GLY A 117 -4.01 12.26 9.25
CA GLY A 117 -5.42 12.09 9.61
C GLY A 117 -5.89 10.64 9.72
N GLY A 118 -4.98 9.70 9.69
CA GLY A 118 -5.23 8.26 9.78
C GLY A 118 -5.16 7.59 8.41
N MET A 119 -4.30 6.60 8.27
CA MET A 119 -4.10 5.85 7.04
C MET A 119 -4.17 4.36 7.32
N ALA A 120 -4.96 3.59 6.57
CA ALA A 120 -4.90 2.14 6.63
C ALA A 120 -3.72 1.64 5.80
N VAL A 121 -2.95 0.69 6.35
CA VAL A 121 -1.75 0.17 5.72
C VAL A 121 -1.67 -1.34 5.83
N LEU A 122 -1.12 -1.98 4.81
CA LEU A 122 -0.60 -3.34 4.85
C LEU A 122 0.76 -3.34 4.15
N ALA A 123 1.78 -3.91 4.79
CA ALA A 123 3.09 -4.06 4.20
C ALA A 123 3.63 -5.47 4.44
N LEU A 124 4.39 -5.99 3.46
CA LEU A 124 5.27 -7.14 3.64
C LEU A 124 6.68 -6.71 3.28
N ASP A 125 7.67 -7.15 4.08
CA ASP A 125 8.98 -6.56 4.07
C ASP A 125 10.04 -7.45 3.43
N HIS A 126 10.93 -6.83 2.66
CA HIS A 126 12.31 -7.26 2.55
C HIS A 126 12.97 -7.20 3.94
N PRO A 127 14.17 -7.75 4.15
CA PRO A 127 14.80 -7.75 5.47
C PRO A 127 14.90 -6.39 6.17
N ALA A 128 14.78 -5.28 5.47
CA ALA A 128 14.96 -3.95 6.06
C ALA A 128 13.98 -2.88 5.57
N MET A 129 13.08 -3.21 4.66
CA MET A 129 12.13 -2.26 4.05
C MET A 129 10.93 -2.97 3.41
N ASP A 130 9.85 -2.24 3.18
CA ASP A 130 8.66 -2.74 2.48
C ASP A 130 9.03 -3.30 1.10
N ALA A 131 8.66 -4.55 0.84
CA ALA A 131 8.70 -5.17 -0.49
C ALA A 131 7.45 -4.83 -1.28
N ILE A 132 6.30 -4.93 -0.61
CA ILE A 132 5.00 -4.52 -1.12
C ILE A 132 4.27 -3.70 -0.07
N GLY A 133 3.42 -2.79 -0.51
CA GLY A 133 2.62 -1.96 0.38
C GLY A 133 1.28 -1.59 -0.22
N TRP A 134 0.23 -1.68 0.60
CA TRP A 134 -1.10 -1.14 0.32
C TRP A 134 -1.36 0.02 1.26
N ARG A 135 -1.97 1.09 0.74
CA ARG A 135 -2.36 2.26 1.52
C ARG A 135 -3.74 2.75 1.11
N VAL A 136 -4.53 3.10 2.10
CA VAL A 136 -5.79 3.82 1.93
C VAL A 136 -5.69 5.09 2.74
N SER A 137 -5.65 6.22 2.06
CA SER A 137 -5.48 7.54 2.65
C SER A 137 -6.82 8.19 2.99
N PRO A 138 -6.89 9.09 3.98
CA PRO A 138 -8.13 9.76 4.38
C PRO A 138 -8.73 10.65 3.29
N ASP A 139 -7.92 11.14 2.35
CA ASP A 139 -8.36 11.92 1.19
C ASP A 139 -9.03 11.06 0.09
N GLY A 140 -9.14 9.75 0.30
CA GLY A 140 -9.74 8.79 -0.63
C GLY A 140 -8.75 8.15 -1.60
N ALA A 141 -7.48 8.56 -1.61
CA ALA A 141 -6.48 7.90 -2.46
C ALA A 141 -6.18 6.48 -1.98
N VAL A 142 -6.03 5.56 -2.93
CA VAL A 142 -5.64 4.16 -2.67
C VAL A 142 -4.42 3.84 -3.50
N SER A 143 -3.42 3.18 -2.90
CA SER A 143 -2.22 2.78 -3.62
C SER A 143 -1.75 1.38 -3.27
N PHE A 144 -1.12 0.72 -4.24
CA PHE A 144 -0.34 -0.49 -4.07
C PHE A 144 1.03 -0.29 -4.71
N SER A 145 2.09 -0.67 -4.02
CA SER A 145 3.46 -0.56 -4.52
C SER A 145 4.21 -1.88 -4.44
N ILE A 146 5.06 -2.12 -5.43
CA ILE A 146 6.08 -3.17 -5.42
C ILE A 146 7.44 -2.48 -5.50
N ASN A 147 8.26 -2.70 -4.49
CA ASN A 147 9.54 -2.05 -4.33
C ASN A 147 10.69 -3.02 -4.65
N GLN A 148 11.75 -2.51 -5.25
CA GLN A 148 12.97 -3.27 -5.43
C GLN A 148 13.59 -3.58 -4.07
N ALA A 149 14.16 -4.77 -3.90
CA ALA A 149 14.93 -5.07 -2.69
C ALA A 149 16.02 -4.02 -2.47
N PRO A 150 16.14 -3.45 -1.25
CA PRO A 150 17.21 -2.51 -0.95
C PRO A 150 18.57 -3.19 -1.05
N LYS A 151 19.59 -2.40 -1.30
CA LYS A 151 20.96 -2.86 -1.12
C LYS A 151 21.18 -3.13 0.37
N LEU A 152 21.52 -4.35 0.73
CA LEU A 152 21.78 -4.69 2.13
C LEU A 152 23.01 -3.93 2.62
N ILE A 153 22.86 -3.18 3.70
CA ILE A 153 23.92 -2.43 4.37
C ILE A 153 24.18 -3.11 5.71
N ARG A 154 25.43 -3.48 5.95
CA ARG A 154 25.86 -4.02 7.24
C ARG A 154 26.83 -3.06 7.90
N GLU A 155 26.62 -2.80 9.18
CA GLU A 155 27.42 -1.87 9.96
C GLU A 155 28.49 -2.63 10.77
N PRO A 156 29.78 -2.50 10.42
CA PRO A 156 30.86 -3.20 11.13
C PRO A 156 30.93 -2.85 12.60
N ALA A 157 30.68 -1.60 12.97
CA ALA A 157 30.68 -1.15 14.37
C ALA A 157 29.62 -1.83 15.23
N LEU A 158 28.59 -2.40 14.60
CA LEU A 158 27.49 -3.16 15.23
C LEU A 158 27.62 -4.67 14.99
N GLY A 159 28.84 -5.17 14.72
CA GLY A 159 29.06 -6.59 14.47
C GLY A 159 28.46 -7.08 13.15
N ASN A 160 28.55 -6.27 12.09
CA ASN A 160 27.98 -6.54 10.77
C ASN A 160 26.45 -6.73 10.78
N LYS A 161 25.76 -6.13 11.75
CA LYS A 161 24.29 -6.14 11.78
C LYS A 161 23.71 -5.37 10.61
N LEU A 162 22.61 -5.89 10.09
CA LEU A 162 21.84 -5.23 9.04
C LEU A 162 21.18 -3.96 9.60
N ILE A 163 21.38 -2.86 8.91
CA ILE A 163 20.73 -1.59 9.23
C ILE A 163 19.74 -1.21 8.12
N PRO A 164 18.67 -0.47 8.44
CA PRO A 164 17.78 0.11 7.44
C PRO A 164 18.62 1.02 6.54
N GLY A 165 18.67 0.66 5.27
CA GLY A 165 19.46 1.38 4.28
C GLY A 165 18.69 2.53 3.63
N VAL A 166 19.19 2.89 2.48
CA VAL A 166 18.53 3.84 1.56
C VAL A 166 17.19 3.25 1.10
N GLN A 167 16.16 4.09 0.95
CA GLN A 167 14.88 3.68 0.39
C GLN A 167 15.06 2.88 -0.90
N ALA A 168 14.40 1.74 -1.00
CA ALA A 168 14.32 1.01 -2.24
C ALA A 168 13.37 1.74 -3.20
N PRO A 169 13.70 1.85 -4.49
CA PRO A 169 12.80 2.48 -5.44
C PRO A 169 11.54 1.63 -5.65
N THR A 170 10.40 2.28 -5.72
CA THR A 170 9.17 1.67 -6.21
C THR A 170 9.38 1.33 -7.68
N ARG A 171 9.10 0.07 -8.05
CA ARG A 171 9.24 -0.39 -9.43
C ARG A 171 7.91 -0.46 -10.15
N ILE A 172 6.86 -0.80 -9.43
CA ILE A 172 5.49 -0.86 -9.93
C ILE A 172 4.60 -0.18 -8.90
N GLY A 173 3.81 0.78 -9.35
CA GLY A 173 2.78 1.44 -8.58
C GLY A 173 1.42 1.30 -9.24
N LEU A 174 0.40 0.97 -8.46
CA LEU A 174 -1.00 1.08 -8.84
C LEU A 174 -1.62 2.14 -7.92
N VAL A 175 -2.38 3.06 -8.48
CA VAL A 175 -3.00 4.13 -7.70
C VAL A 175 -4.39 4.45 -8.24
N VAL A 176 -5.29 4.76 -7.34
CA VAL A 176 -6.46 5.58 -7.62
C VAL A 176 -6.26 6.85 -6.81
N GLY A 177 -6.10 7.97 -7.48
CA GLY A 177 -5.91 9.27 -6.84
C GLY A 177 -7.15 9.72 -6.06
N ALA A 178 -7.01 10.73 -5.21
CA ALA A 178 -8.15 11.33 -4.50
C ALA A 178 -9.20 11.93 -5.45
N ASP A 179 -8.80 12.28 -6.66
CA ASP A 179 -9.66 12.72 -7.76
C ASP A 179 -10.33 11.56 -8.53
N GLY A 180 -10.07 10.32 -8.14
CA GLY A 180 -10.59 9.12 -8.78
C GLY A 180 -9.79 8.65 -10.00
N THR A 181 -8.72 9.33 -10.40
CA THR A 181 -7.90 8.95 -11.56
C THR A 181 -7.13 7.67 -11.30
N PRO A 182 -7.35 6.57 -12.07
CA PRO A 182 -6.59 5.34 -11.91
C PRO A 182 -5.31 5.40 -12.73
N ALA A 183 -4.21 4.84 -12.19
CA ALA A 183 -2.97 4.69 -12.94
C ALA A 183 -2.18 3.45 -12.52
N ILE A 184 -1.43 2.89 -13.48
CA ILE A 184 -0.37 1.90 -13.25
C ILE A 184 0.92 2.52 -13.77
N ALA A 185 1.93 2.62 -12.91
CA ALA A 185 3.23 3.18 -13.25
C ALA A 185 4.33 2.11 -13.19
N LEU A 186 5.24 2.12 -14.18
CA LEU A 186 6.50 1.39 -14.15
C LEU A 186 7.64 2.40 -14.01
N ASN A 187 8.44 2.25 -12.95
CA ASN A 187 9.49 3.19 -12.60
C ASN A 187 10.88 2.64 -12.94
N ASP A 188 11.79 3.54 -13.24
CA ASP A 188 13.22 3.23 -13.41
C ASP A 188 13.92 3.01 -12.05
N LYS A 189 15.24 2.76 -12.07
CA LYS A 189 16.04 2.51 -10.87
C LYS A 189 16.16 3.74 -9.95
N ALA A 190 15.81 4.92 -10.45
CA ALA A 190 15.82 6.17 -9.69
C ALA A 190 14.44 6.58 -9.18
N ASP A 191 13.49 5.61 -9.14
CA ASP A 191 12.10 5.83 -8.71
C ASP A 191 11.35 6.86 -9.57
N ARG A 192 11.66 6.93 -10.85
CA ARG A 192 11.03 7.86 -11.79
C ARG A 192 10.08 7.07 -12.68
N PRO A 193 8.80 7.46 -12.80
CA PRO A 193 7.87 6.82 -13.71
C PRO A 193 8.35 7.00 -15.18
N ARG A 194 8.36 5.88 -15.92
CA ARG A 194 8.80 5.83 -17.33
C ARG A 194 7.70 5.37 -18.26
N LEU A 195 6.75 4.61 -17.71
CA LEU A 195 5.55 4.17 -18.39
C LEU A 195 4.37 4.35 -17.45
N ARG A 196 3.26 4.87 -17.95
CA ARG A 196 2.01 4.99 -17.22
C ARG A 196 0.84 4.51 -18.08
N LEU A 197 0.01 3.63 -17.54
CA LEU A 197 -1.33 3.34 -18.03
C LEU A 197 -2.30 4.13 -17.17
N THR A 198 -3.23 4.84 -17.79
CA THR A 198 -4.21 5.66 -17.07
C THR A 198 -5.52 5.77 -17.82
N VAL A 199 -6.57 6.15 -17.11
CA VAL A 199 -7.81 6.65 -17.69
C VAL A 199 -7.97 8.09 -17.23
N THR A 200 -8.09 9.00 -18.18
CA THR A 200 -8.21 10.44 -17.87
C THR A 200 -9.57 10.76 -17.23
N ALA A 201 -9.70 11.96 -16.68
CA ALA A 201 -10.97 12.43 -16.11
C ALA A 201 -12.12 12.43 -17.12
N GLU A 202 -11.80 12.59 -18.42
CA GLU A 202 -12.74 12.53 -19.54
C GLU A 202 -13.09 11.09 -19.96
N GLY A 203 -12.50 10.08 -19.33
CA GLY A 203 -12.78 8.66 -19.56
C GLY A 203 -11.94 8.00 -20.66
N TYR A 204 -10.87 8.63 -21.13
CA TYR A 204 -10.02 8.09 -22.19
C TYR A 204 -8.85 7.25 -21.64
N GLY A 205 -8.70 6.03 -22.14
CA GLY A 205 -7.55 5.18 -21.85
C GLY A 205 -6.31 5.63 -22.58
N ALA A 206 -5.16 5.69 -21.89
CA ALA A 206 -3.88 6.06 -22.48
C ALA A 206 -2.71 5.24 -21.93
N ILE A 207 -1.71 5.01 -22.79
CA ILE A 207 -0.37 4.54 -22.40
C ILE A 207 0.59 5.69 -22.67
N GLU A 208 1.24 6.17 -21.63
CA GLU A 208 2.12 7.31 -21.68
C GLU A 208 3.56 6.91 -21.41
N PHE A 209 4.48 7.42 -22.24
CA PHE A 209 5.92 7.32 -22.06
C PHE A 209 6.44 8.64 -21.52
N LEU A 210 7.26 8.56 -20.44
CA LEU A 210 7.72 9.74 -19.73
C LEU A 210 9.25 9.84 -19.78
N ASP A 211 9.75 11.08 -19.86
CA ASP A 211 11.16 11.37 -19.71
C ASP A 211 11.62 11.31 -18.23
N ALA A 212 12.88 11.62 -17.99
CA ALA A 212 13.44 11.59 -16.63
C ALA A 212 12.92 12.70 -15.71
N GLN A 213 12.25 13.70 -16.26
CA GLN A 213 11.62 14.81 -15.56
C GLN A 213 10.12 14.57 -15.29
N GLY A 214 9.59 13.41 -15.74
CA GLY A 214 8.18 13.06 -15.61
C GLY A 214 7.27 13.70 -16.65
N LYS A 215 7.84 14.30 -17.70
CA LYS A 215 7.08 14.88 -18.81
C LYS A 215 6.67 13.75 -19.78
N VAL A 216 5.42 13.74 -20.20
CA VAL A 216 4.95 12.84 -21.26
C VAL A 216 5.60 13.22 -22.58
N ILE A 217 6.31 12.28 -23.19
CA ILE A 217 7.00 12.45 -24.48
C ILE A 217 6.33 11.68 -25.61
N HIS A 218 5.48 10.71 -25.27
CA HIS A 218 4.69 9.97 -26.25
C HIS A 218 3.45 9.39 -25.58
N THR A 219 2.32 9.34 -26.31
CA THR A 219 1.06 8.77 -25.85
C THR A 219 0.50 7.83 -26.92
N LEU A 220 0.10 6.64 -26.49
CA LEU A 220 -0.72 5.73 -27.26
C LEU A 220 -2.13 5.77 -26.69
N ALA A 221 -3.09 6.15 -27.53
CA ALA A 221 -4.52 6.16 -27.22
C ALA A 221 -5.32 5.77 -28.47
N PRO A 222 -6.59 5.36 -28.36
CA PRO A 222 -7.44 5.09 -29.51
C PRO A 222 -7.53 6.31 -30.43
N GLU A 223 -7.52 6.10 -31.76
CA GLU A 223 -7.52 7.22 -32.73
C GLU A 223 -8.72 8.16 -32.59
N ALA A 224 -9.88 7.64 -32.14
CA ALA A 224 -11.06 8.46 -31.87
C ALA A 224 -10.83 9.47 -30.73
N ASP A 225 -9.93 9.16 -29.79
CA ASP A 225 -9.63 9.96 -28.62
C ASP A 225 -8.50 10.98 -28.87
N LEU A 226 -7.68 10.76 -29.91
CA LEU A 226 -6.58 11.67 -30.28
C LEU A 226 -7.02 12.84 -31.16
N ARG A 227 -8.24 12.83 -31.70
CA ARG A 227 -8.77 13.85 -32.64
C ARG A 227 -9.72 14.87 -32.00
N ARG A 228 -9.86 14.87 -30.69
CA ARG A 228 -10.74 15.80 -29.97
C ARG A 228 -9.99 16.82 -29.16
#